data_1ef3bec52baf2a4c419d190748cfc87d
#
_entry.id   1ef3bec52baf2a4c419d190748cfc87d
#
_cell.length_a   1.000
_cell.length_b   1.000
_cell.length_c   1.000
_cell.angle_alpha   90.00
_cell.angle_beta   90.00
_cell.angle_gamma   90.00
#
_symmetry.space_group_name_H-M   'P 1'
#
loop_
_entity.id
_entity.type
_entity.pdbx_description
1 polymer ?
#
loop_
_entity_poly.entity_id
_entity_poly.type
_entity_poly.pdbx_seq_one_letter_code
_entity_poly.pdbx_strand_id
1 'polypeptide(L)'
;MGSSAVDGGDHSRLRQLNERAVLASVRAAGELRVAQIVEQSGLGRTAVEEVLSSLVTRRWLIEESPAIRGRGRPARSYRFRAEAGYVAGLDIGAFSVRGVLTDLDGRMLANARRSVTPETPRKQRLATADRVIADCAREAGVPEARVWAVGAGTTGLVDAAGTVVRANAIPDWGGTDLAGHFKARLVVVDNDSQLAALAEQRRGGADHSADMVFLHAGRRTGLALVLDGQLRRGAFGAAADMSALRGVAWEAALEYLHDVVPVEIPTVDKAERAFAAARDGDRAARAAVRKYARAMAVAAATAIAIVDPRLLVLGGAFSQAADVLLEPLAAELDRLCPRVPELHASSLGALCVALGAASLAQDAINTRLLSPSRGPLPQLSARSL
;
A
#
# COMPACT_ATOMS: atom_id res chain seq x y z
N MET A 1 47.50 -31.20 -7.27
CA MET A 1 46.49 -31.43 -8.32
C MET A 1 45.17 -31.65 -7.59
N GLY A 2 44.42 -30.59 -7.39
CA GLY A 2 43.08 -30.65 -6.78
C GLY A 2 42.04 -30.76 -7.88
N SER A 3 41.38 -31.89 -7.96
CA SER A 3 40.21 -32.11 -8.82
C SER A 3 39.08 -31.18 -8.35
N SER A 4 38.78 -30.17 -9.13
CA SER A 4 37.51 -29.41 -8.95
C SER A 4 36.39 -30.33 -9.46
N ALA A 5 35.63 -30.93 -8.57
CA ALA A 5 34.39 -31.60 -8.91
C ALA A 5 33.46 -30.52 -9.52
N VAL A 6 33.11 -30.72 -10.80
CA VAL A 6 32.03 -29.99 -11.46
C VAL A 6 30.73 -30.42 -10.76
N ASP A 7 30.19 -29.54 -9.94
CA ASP A 7 28.91 -29.75 -9.28
C ASP A 7 27.84 -29.89 -10.38
N GLY A 8 27.38 -31.12 -10.61
CA GLY A 8 26.34 -31.44 -11.57
C GLY A 8 25.08 -30.70 -11.15
N GLY A 9 24.49 -29.90 -12.06
CA GLY A 9 23.35 -29.02 -11.79
C GLY A 9 22.30 -29.74 -10.98
N ASP A 10 22.05 -29.21 -9.77
CA ASP A 10 21.15 -29.79 -8.78
C ASP A 10 19.71 -29.86 -9.37
N HIS A 11 19.26 -31.05 -9.73
CA HIS A 11 17.89 -31.31 -10.20
C HIS A 11 16.83 -30.72 -9.26
N SER A 12 17.12 -30.63 -7.97
CA SER A 12 16.30 -29.96 -6.97
C SER A 12 16.14 -28.47 -7.27
N ARG A 13 17.21 -27.78 -7.64
CA ARG A 13 17.18 -26.34 -7.96
C ARG A 13 16.41 -26.07 -9.26
N LEU A 14 16.56 -26.89 -10.29
CA LEU A 14 15.80 -26.77 -11.52
C LEU A 14 14.30 -26.97 -11.26
N ARG A 15 13.92 -27.96 -10.46
CA ARG A 15 12.54 -28.20 -10.05
C ARG A 15 11.96 -27.00 -9.31
N GLN A 16 12.69 -26.38 -8.41
CA GLN A 16 12.27 -25.18 -7.69
C GLN A 16 12.05 -23.98 -8.61
N LEU A 17 12.91 -23.80 -9.61
CA LEU A 17 12.74 -22.77 -10.63
C LEU A 17 11.47 -22.99 -11.44
N ASN A 18 11.24 -24.24 -11.90
CA ASN A 18 10.05 -24.61 -12.66
C ASN A 18 8.76 -24.39 -11.82
N GLU A 19 8.77 -24.76 -10.54
CA GLU A 19 7.63 -24.51 -9.62
C GLU A 19 7.29 -23.03 -9.53
N ARG A 20 8.32 -22.17 -9.42
CA ARG A 20 8.11 -20.71 -9.34
C ARG A 20 7.66 -20.11 -10.66
N ALA A 21 8.17 -20.58 -11.78
CA ALA A 21 7.74 -20.13 -13.10
C ALA A 21 6.26 -20.44 -13.32
N VAL A 22 5.82 -21.66 -13.03
CA VAL A 22 4.41 -22.07 -13.13
C VAL A 22 3.53 -21.26 -12.15
N LEU A 23 3.97 -21.11 -10.89
CA LEU A 23 3.21 -20.35 -9.90
C LEU A 23 3.06 -18.88 -10.29
N ALA A 24 4.14 -18.26 -10.82
CA ALA A 24 4.13 -16.88 -11.27
C ALA A 24 3.19 -16.68 -12.47
N SER A 25 3.22 -17.59 -13.46
CA SER A 25 2.34 -17.55 -14.64
C SER A 25 0.87 -17.64 -14.23
N VAL A 26 0.51 -18.59 -13.35
CA VAL A 26 -0.86 -18.78 -12.89
C VAL A 26 -1.34 -17.56 -12.08
N ARG A 27 -0.51 -16.98 -11.22
CA ARG A 27 -0.87 -15.79 -10.44
C ARG A 27 -1.08 -14.55 -11.32
N ALA A 28 -0.22 -14.36 -12.31
CA ALA A 28 -0.31 -13.19 -13.20
C ALA A 28 -1.60 -13.20 -14.04
N ALA A 29 -2.05 -14.39 -14.45
CA ALA A 29 -3.22 -14.53 -15.31
C ALA A 29 -4.53 -14.84 -14.55
N GLY A 30 -4.45 -15.16 -13.25
CA GLY A 30 -5.57 -15.55 -12.40
C GLY A 30 -5.96 -17.03 -12.55
N GLU A 31 -6.31 -17.47 -13.74
CA GLU A 31 -6.69 -18.86 -14.05
C GLU A 31 -6.13 -19.25 -15.42
N LEU A 32 -5.47 -20.40 -15.51
CA LEU A 32 -4.86 -20.91 -16.74
C LEU A 32 -5.10 -22.41 -16.94
N ARG A 33 -5.21 -22.81 -18.22
CA ARG A 33 -5.17 -24.19 -18.64
C ARG A 33 -3.72 -24.66 -18.88
N VAL A 34 -3.48 -25.97 -18.84
CA VAL A 34 -2.14 -26.55 -19.04
C VAL A 34 -1.43 -25.99 -20.27
N ALA A 35 -2.11 -25.89 -21.43
CA ALA A 35 -1.53 -25.38 -22.65
C ALA A 35 -1.04 -23.93 -22.53
N GLN A 36 -1.80 -23.08 -21.86
CA GLN A 36 -1.45 -21.69 -21.60
C GLN A 36 -0.27 -21.56 -20.62
N ILE A 37 -0.24 -22.44 -19.59
CA ILE A 37 0.89 -22.49 -18.64
C ILE A 37 2.18 -22.92 -19.36
N VAL A 38 2.11 -23.89 -20.26
CA VAL A 38 3.26 -24.31 -21.11
C VAL A 38 3.78 -23.12 -21.93
N GLU A 39 2.89 -22.40 -22.60
CA GLU A 39 3.24 -21.23 -23.40
C GLU A 39 3.86 -20.11 -22.58
N GLN A 40 3.25 -19.75 -21.43
CA GLN A 40 3.72 -18.63 -20.61
C GLN A 40 4.97 -18.96 -19.78
N SER A 41 5.12 -20.21 -19.31
CA SER A 41 6.28 -20.61 -18.53
C SER A 41 7.50 -20.98 -19.37
N GLY A 42 7.33 -21.27 -20.67
CA GLY A 42 8.37 -21.77 -21.55
C GLY A 42 8.84 -23.20 -21.22
N LEU A 43 8.13 -23.91 -20.34
CA LEU A 43 8.47 -25.28 -19.92
C LEU A 43 7.80 -26.33 -20.80
N GLY A 44 8.44 -27.49 -20.93
CA GLY A 44 7.83 -28.64 -21.61
C GLY A 44 6.58 -29.15 -20.86
N ARG A 45 5.61 -29.71 -21.61
CA ARG A 45 4.33 -30.16 -21.09
C ARG A 45 4.43 -31.12 -19.90
N THR A 46 5.31 -32.11 -19.99
CA THR A 46 5.53 -33.10 -18.92
C THR A 46 6.01 -32.42 -17.63
N ALA A 47 6.97 -31.50 -17.74
CA ALA A 47 7.47 -30.74 -16.59
C ALA A 47 6.38 -29.87 -15.96
N VAL A 48 5.53 -29.23 -16.77
CA VAL A 48 4.37 -28.46 -16.28
C VAL A 48 3.38 -29.36 -15.54
N GLU A 49 3.02 -30.51 -16.07
CA GLU A 49 2.07 -31.46 -15.45
C GLU A 49 2.60 -32.01 -14.11
N GLU A 50 3.90 -32.33 -14.01
CA GLU A 50 4.55 -32.73 -12.75
C GLU A 50 4.54 -31.60 -11.71
N VAL A 51 4.87 -30.38 -12.12
CA VAL A 51 4.85 -29.22 -11.25
C VAL A 51 3.45 -28.91 -10.77
N LEU A 52 2.44 -28.93 -11.64
CA LEU A 52 1.04 -28.71 -11.29
C LEU A 52 0.57 -29.71 -10.25
N SER A 53 0.83 -31.01 -10.47
CA SER A 53 0.50 -32.07 -9.51
C SER A 53 1.12 -31.80 -8.14
N SER A 54 2.39 -31.40 -8.11
CA SER A 54 3.11 -31.05 -6.88
C SER A 54 2.50 -29.84 -6.18
N LEU A 55 2.20 -28.76 -6.92
CA LEU A 55 1.63 -27.52 -6.36
C LEU A 55 0.20 -27.71 -5.86
N VAL A 56 -0.62 -28.53 -6.52
CA VAL A 56 -1.96 -28.88 -6.07
C VAL A 56 -1.89 -29.73 -4.78
N THR A 57 -1.04 -30.76 -4.76
CA THR A 57 -0.84 -31.59 -3.55
C THR A 57 -0.38 -30.75 -2.36
N ARG A 58 0.48 -29.77 -2.57
CA ARG A 58 0.96 -28.82 -1.55
C ARG A 58 0.02 -27.66 -1.30
N ARG A 59 -1.13 -27.61 -1.95
CA ARG A 59 -2.21 -26.64 -1.79
C ARG A 59 -1.87 -25.21 -2.21
N TRP A 60 -0.89 -25.01 -3.07
CA TRP A 60 -0.60 -23.70 -3.67
C TRP A 60 -1.53 -23.38 -4.83
N LEU A 61 -1.94 -24.39 -5.57
CA LEU A 61 -2.91 -24.25 -6.66
C LEU A 61 -4.18 -25.03 -6.36
N ILE A 62 -5.27 -24.59 -6.96
CA ILE A 62 -6.54 -25.28 -7.02
C ILE A 62 -6.73 -25.72 -8.46
N GLU A 63 -7.02 -27.01 -8.65
CA GLU A 63 -7.48 -27.55 -9.93
C GLU A 63 -8.98 -27.36 -10.02
N GLU A 64 -9.43 -26.67 -11.06
CA GLU A 64 -10.84 -26.46 -11.35
C GLU A 64 -11.23 -27.30 -12.57
N SER A 65 -12.30 -28.06 -12.43
CA SER A 65 -12.91 -28.79 -13.53
C SER A 65 -14.19 -28.06 -13.92
N PRO A 66 -14.31 -27.53 -15.13
CA PRO A 66 -15.56 -26.88 -15.55
C PRO A 66 -16.71 -27.87 -15.51
N ALA A 67 -17.89 -27.39 -15.12
CA ALA A 67 -19.13 -28.18 -15.18
C ALA A 67 -19.33 -28.70 -16.61
N ILE A 68 -19.64 -30.00 -16.75
CA ILE A 68 -19.79 -30.70 -18.02
C ILE A 68 -20.87 -30.00 -18.87
N ARG A 69 -20.46 -29.20 -19.86
CA ARG A 69 -21.35 -28.69 -20.91
C ARG A 69 -20.78 -29.12 -22.27
N GLY A 70 -21.20 -30.26 -22.80
CA GLY A 70 -20.86 -30.69 -24.16
C GLY A 70 -20.08 -32.03 -24.23
N ARG A 71 -19.91 -32.56 -25.48
CA ARG A 71 -19.15 -33.79 -25.77
C ARG A 71 -17.62 -33.48 -25.67
N GLY A 72 -16.93 -34.06 -24.72
CA GLY A 72 -15.49 -34.01 -24.50
C GLY A 72 -15.14 -33.85 -23.02
N ARG A 73 -13.95 -34.37 -22.60
CA ARG A 73 -13.47 -34.16 -21.23
C ARG A 73 -13.12 -32.69 -21.08
N PRO A 74 -13.75 -31.95 -20.11
CA PRO A 74 -13.44 -30.54 -19.91
C PRO A 74 -11.94 -30.34 -19.65
N ALA A 75 -11.34 -29.34 -20.26
CA ALA A 75 -9.93 -29.00 -20.01
C ALA A 75 -9.81 -28.45 -18.58
N ARG A 76 -8.94 -29.06 -17.78
CA ARG A 76 -8.62 -28.62 -16.42
C ARG A 76 -7.98 -27.26 -16.44
N SER A 77 -8.40 -26.39 -15.54
CA SER A 77 -7.74 -25.11 -15.28
C SER A 77 -7.18 -25.06 -13.86
N TYR A 78 -6.25 -24.17 -13.64
CA TYR A 78 -5.54 -24.03 -12.39
C TYR A 78 -5.53 -22.56 -11.98
N ARG A 79 -5.87 -22.29 -10.72
CA ARG A 79 -5.76 -20.97 -10.13
C ARG A 79 -4.91 -20.98 -8.85
N PHE A 80 -4.32 -19.86 -8.55
CA PHE A 80 -3.61 -19.68 -7.29
C PHE A 80 -4.60 -19.72 -6.11
N ARG A 81 -4.19 -20.32 -5.01
CA ARG A 81 -4.96 -20.31 -3.78
C ARG A 81 -4.66 -19.03 -2.98
N ALA A 82 -5.26 -17.92 -3.39
CA ALA A 82 -5.08 -16.64 -2.72
C ALA A 82 -5.52 -16.67 -1.25
N GLU A 83 -6.54 -17.47 -0.95
CA GLU A 83 -7.06 -17.69 0.39
C GLU A 83 -6.17 -18.59 1.28
N ALA A 84 -4.99 -18.99 0.82
CA ALA A 84 -4.05 -19.77 1.63
C ALA A 84 -3.52 -19.00 2.84
N GLY A 85 -3.39 -17.69 2.72
CA GLY A 85 -2.97 -16.77 3.76
C GLY A 85 -3.51 -15.37 3.53
N TYR A 86 -3.27 -14.48 4.47
CA TYR A 86 -3.78 -13.12 4.43
C TYR A 86 -2.70 -12.10 4.80
N VAL A 87 -2.90 -10.88 4.37
CA VAL A 87 -2.01 -9.75 4.64
C VAL A 87 -2.82 -8.64 5.31
N ALA A 88 -2.36 -8.20 6.47
CA ALA A 88 -2.90 -7.01 7.10
C ALA A 88 -2.08 -5.78 6.70
N GLY A 89 -2.76 -4.72 6.29
CA GLY A 89 -2.17 -3.41 6.09
C GLY A 89 -2.71 -2.43 7.11
N LEU A 90 -1.84 -1.68 7.79
CA LEU A 90 -2.19 -0.72 8.83
C LEU A 90 -1.78 0.70 8.46
N ASP A 91 -2.61 1.66 8.84
CA ASP A 91 -2.31 3.08 8.96
C ASP A 91 -2.38 3.44 10.45
N ILE A 92 -1.22 3.69 11.07
CA ILE A 92 -1.11 4.03 12.49
C ILE A 92 -0.90 5.55 12.59
N GLY A 93 -1.99 6.29 12.49
CA GLY A 93 -1.97 7.75 12.50
C GLY A 93 -2.14 8.37 13.89
N ALA A 94 -2.09 9.71 13.95
CA ALA A 94 -2.26 10.47 15.17
C ALA A 94 -3.70 10.43 15.70
N PHE A 95 -4.71 10.38 14.81
CA PHE A 95 -6.15 10.50 15.16
C PHE A 95 -6.94 9.22 14.95
N SER A 96 -6.38 8.25 14.27
CA SER A 96 -7.00 6.94 14.06
C SER A 96 -5.96 5.89 13.73
N VAL A 97 -6.29 4.64 14.01
CA VAL A 97 -5.66 3.48 13.43
C VAL A 97 -6.67 2.86 12.46
N ARG A 98 -6.26 2.68 11.20
CA ARG A 98 -7.04 2.00 10.17
C ARG A 98 -6.33 0.75 9.73
N GLY A 99 -7.09 -0.25 9.34
CA GLY A 99 -6.55 -1.48 8.80
C GLY A 99 -7.36 -1.98 7.63
N VAL A 100 -6.70 -2.74 6.77
CA VAL A 100 -7.29 -3.56 5.73
C VAL A 100 -6.77 -4.97 5.86
N LEU A 101 -7.58 -5.95 5.52
CA LEU A 101 -7.16 -7.33 5.34
C LEU A 101 -7.32 -7.70 3.88
N THR A 102 -6.28 -8.28 3.28
CA THR A 102 -6.30 -8.77 1.91
C THR A 102 -5.95 -10.25 1.86
N ASP A 103 -6.39 -10.94 0.81
CA ASP A 103 -5.83 -12.24 0.45
C ASP A 103 -4.42 -12.09 -0.19
N LEU A 104 -3.82 -13.21 -0.59
CA LEU A 104 -2.47 -13.20 -1.20
C LEU A 104 -2.44 -12.63 -2.63
N ASP A 105 -3.56 -12.40 -3.29
CA ASP A 105 -3.65 -11.67 -4.56
C ASP A 105 -3.98 -10.19 -4.36
N GLY A 106 -4.08 -9.78 -3.10
CA GLY A 106 -4.28 -8.38 -2.73
C GLY A 106 -5.75 -7.93 -2.80
N ARG A 107 -6.72 -8.82 -2.99
CA ARG A 107 -8.14 -8.48 -2.90
C ARG A 107 -8.48 -8.11 -1.46
N MET A 108 -9.02 -6.92 -1.25
CA MET A 108 -9.49 -6.48 0.05
C MET A 108 -10.73 -7.27 0.48
N LEU A 109 -10.68 -7.84 1.68
CA LEU A 109 -11.75 -8.66 2.27
C LEU A 109 -12.49 -7.90 3.36
N ALA A 110 -11.78 -7.09 4.13
CA ALA A 110 -12.34 -6.30 5.23
C ALA A 110 -11.52 -5.06 5.49
N ASN A 111 -12.11 -4.09 6.18
CA ASN A 111 -11.39 -2.96 6.74
C ASN A 111 -11.98 -2.60 8.11
N ALA A 112 -11.15 -1.99 8.97
CA ALA A 112 -11.57 -1.53 10.28
C ALA A 112 -10.89 -0.21 10.64
N ARG A 113 -11.53 0.56 11.53
CA ARG A 113 -11.00 1.82 12.04
C ARG A 113 -11.30 1.96 13.52
N ARG A 114 -10.29 2.42 14.28
CA ARG A 114 -10.44 2.85 15.67
C ARG A 114 -9.90 4.25 15.85
N SER A 115 -10.61 5.09 16.61
CA SER A 115 -10.16 6.43 16.93
C SER A 115 -9.09 6.38 18.03
N VAL A 116 -8.10 7.25 17.91
CA VAL A 116 -7.09 7.58 18.92
C VAL A 116 -6.89 9.10 18.91
N THR A 117 -6.11 9.63 19.83
CA THR A 117 -5.71 11.05 19.84
C THR A 117 -4.18 11.13 19.82
N PRO A 118 -3.58 12.28 19.47
CA PRO A 118 -2.12 12.42 19.52
C PRO A 118 -1.52 12.00 20.86
N GLU A 119 -2.24 12.27 21.98
CA GLU A 119 -1.85 12.00 23.36
C GLU A 119 -2.05 10.53 23.76
N THR A 120 -2.70 9.71 22.93
CA THR A 120 -2.86 8.28 23.22
C THR A 120 -1.50 7.63 23.45
N PRO A 121 -1.23 7.06 24.63
CA PRO A 121 0.05 6.49 24.98
C PRO A 121 0.50 5.42 23.96
N ARG A 122 1.81 5.34 23.69
CA ARG A 122 2.42 4.37 22.75
C ARG A 122 1.85 2.96 22.90
N LYS A 123 1.87 2.41 24.13
CA LYS A 123 1.38 1.04 24.41
C LYS A 123 -0.09 0.87 24.01
N GLN A 124 -0.92 1.86 24.29
CA GLN A 124 -2.34 1.80 23.95
C GLN A 124 -2.59 1.93 22.44
N ARG A 125 -1.81 2.77 21.74
CA ARG A 125 -1.87 2.91 20.28
C ARG A 125 -1.46 1.61 19.59
N LEU A 126 -0.41 0.94 20.03
CA LEU A 126 0.02 -0.37 19.56
C LEU A 126 -1.05 -1.43 19.81
N ALA A 127 -1.61 -1.50 21.02
CA ALA A 127 -2.73 -2.40 21.31
C ALA A 127 -3.98 -2.09 20.48
N THR A 128 -4.16 -0.83 20.06
CA THR A 128 -5.26 -0.47 19.14
C THR A 128 -4.97 -0.99 17.74
N ALA A 129 -3.71 -0.99 17.28
CA ALA A 129 -3.33 -1.58 16.00
C ALA A 129 -3.58 -3.11 15.99
N ASP A 130 -3.23 -3.81 17.07
CA ASP A 130 -3.54 -5.24 17.20
C ASP A 130 -5.05 -5.50 17.12
N ARG A 131 -5.87 -4.67 17.80
CA ARG A 131 -7.34 -4.79 17.75
C ARG A 131 -7.90 -4.53 16.34
N VAL A 132 -7.30 -3.62 15.58
CA VAL A 132 -7.73 -3.34 14.20
C VAL A 132 -7.47 -4.55 13.30
N ILE A 133 -6.33 -5.26 13.48
CA ILE A 133 -6.08 -6.52 12.76
C ILE A 133 -7.14 -7.56 13.13
N ALA A 134 -7.41 -7.74 14.43
CA ALA A 134 -8.40 -8.68 14.93
C ALA A 134 -9.82 -8.35 14.41
N ASP A 135 -10.19 -7.06 14.37
CA ASP A 135 -11.47 -6.60 13.82
C ASP A 135 -11.59 -6.95 12.33
N CYS A 136 -10.55 -6.68 11.53
CA CYS A 136 -10.52 -7.04 10.10
C CYS A 136 -10.61 -8.56 9.90
N ALA A 137 -9.87 -9.34 10.69
CA ALA A 137 -9.90 -10.80 10.60
C ALA A 137 -11.30 -11.36 10.94
N ARG A 138 -11.93 -10.84 11.98
CA ARG A 138 -13.29 -11.21 12.40
C ARG A 138 -14.33 -10.86 11.33
N GLU A 139 -14.26 -9.66 10.76
CA GLU A 139 -15.17 -9.21 9.70
C GLU A 139 -15.04 -10.06 8.44
N ALA A 140 -13.81 -10.45 8.09
CA ALA A 140 -13.54 -11.34 6.97
C ALA A 140 -13.86 -12.83 7.27
N GLY A 141 -14.21 -13.20 8.50
CA GLY A 141 -14.42 -14.60 8.90
C GLY A 141 -13.15 -15.44 8.88
N VAL A 142 -11.98 -14.83 9.12
CA VAL A 142 -10.67 -15.46 8.98
C VAL A 142 -9.97 -15.57 10.34
N PRO A 143 -9.35 -16.71 10.68
CA PRO A 143 -8.52 -16.80 11.88
C PRO A 143 -7.30 -15.87 11.79
N GLU A 144 -6.99 -15.10 12.85
CA GLU A 144 -5.82 -14.24 12.91
C GLU A 144 -4.49 -14.99 12.66
N ALA A 145 -4.41 -16.24 13.09
CA ALA A 145 -3.25 -17.09 12.84
C ALA A 145 -2.92 -17.31 11.35
N ARG A 146 -3.85 -16.98 10.46
CA ARG A 146 -3.66 -17.02 9.00
C ARG A 146 -3.24 -15.67 8.40
N VAL A 147 -3.03 -14.66 9.22
CA VAL A 147 -2.37 -13.40 8.80
C VAL A 147 -0.87 -13.65 8.75
N TRP A 148 -0.34 -13.76 7.55
CA TRP A 148 1.07 -14.13 7.34
C TRP A 148 2.00 -12.93 7.40
N ALA A 149 1.52 -11.78 7.00
CA ALA A 149 2.31 -10.57 7.00
C ALA A 149 1.49 -9.36 7.49
N VAL A 150 2.20 -8.45 8.12
CA VAL A 150 1.69 -7.13 8.49
C VAL A 150 2.54 -6.07 7.80
N GLY A 151 1.89 -5.22 7.02
CA GLY A 151 2.46 -3.94 6.60
C GLY A 151 1.96 -2.85 7.53
N ALA A 152 2.81 -1.96 7.98
CA ALA A 152 2.40 -0.84 8.83
C ALA A 152 2.91 0.49 8.28
N GLY A 153 1.99 1.42 8.07
CA GLY A 153 2.26 2.82 7.77
C GLY A 153 2.15 3.65 9.03
N THR A 154 3.04 4.61 9.18
CA THR A 154 2.96 5.56 10.29
C THR A 154 3.50 6.91 9.89
N THR A 155 3.05 7.95 10.59
CA THR A 155 3.58 9.29 10.43
C THR A 155 5.01 9.38 10.96
N GLY A 156 5.86 10.13 10.26
CA GLY A 156 7.26 10.37 10.62
C GLY A 156 8.26 9.53 9.82
N LEU A 157 9.53 9.67 10.22
CA LEU A 157 10.65 8.98 9.57
C LEU A 157 10.79 7.57 10.13
N VAL A 158 10.82 6.58 9.25
CA VAL A 158 11.00 5.16 9.58
C VAL A 158 12.32 4.68 8.97
N ASP A 159 13.12 3.96 9.75
CA ASP A 159 14.37 3.35 9.27
C ASP A 159 14.15 1.99 8.58
N ALA A 160 15.20 1.46 8.01
CA ALA A 160 15.18 0.17 7.32
C ALA A 160 14.86 -1.03 8.24
N ALA A 161 15.00 -0.88 9.56
CA ALA A 161 14.64 -1.90 10.55
C ALA A 161 13.16 -1.85 10.94
N GLY A 162 12.42 -0.83 10.50
CA GLY A 162 11.02 -0.62 10.85
C GLY A 162 10.81 0.09 12.18
N THR A 163 11.84 0.82 12.63
CA THR A 163 11.77 1.68 13.82
C THR A 163 11.44 3.10 13.44
N VAL A 164 10.54 3.74 14.16
CA VAL A 164 10.23 5.16 13.99
C VAL A 164 11.38 5.99 14.54
N VAL A 165 12.14 6.64 13.67
CA VAL A 165 13.30 7.46 14.06
C VAL A 165 12.82 8.78 14.67
N ARG A 166 11.83 9.43 14.02
CA ARG A 166 11.27 10.72 14.43
C ARG A 166 9.82 10.83 14.00
N ALA A 167 8.98 11.31 14.89
CA ALA A 167 7.60 11.68 14.57
C ALA A 167 7.23 12.97 15.31
N ASN A 168 6.71 13.95 14.59
CA ASN A 168 6.29 15.23 15.19
C ASN A 168 4.81 15.23 15.57
N ALA A 169 4.03 14.33 14.96
CA ALA A 169 2.57 14.28 15.08
C ALA A 169 2.07 13.49 16.30
N ILE A 170 2.88 12.63 16.85
CA ILE A 170 2.54 11.74 17.96
C ILE A 170 3.65 11.86 19.01
N PRO A 171 3.36 12.41 20.20
CA PRO A 171 4.32 12.42 21.31
C PRO A 171 4.81 11.01 21.65
N ASP A 172 6.05 10.90 22.07
CA ASP A 172 6.71 9.63 22.47
C ASP A 172 6.71 8.51 21.41
N TRP A 173 6.48 8.85 20.13
CA TRP A 173 6.45 7.87 19.07
C TRP A 173 7.84 7.51 18.50
N GLY A 174 8.78 8.44 18.60
CA GLY A 174 10.18 8.19 18.25
C GLY A 174 10.77 7.04 19.07
N GLY A 175 11.60 6.19 18.45
CA GLY A 175 12.15 4.99 19.05
C GLY A 175 11.18 3.80 19.15
N THR A 176 9.98 3.90 18.55
CA THR A 176 9.04 2.77 18.53
C THR A 176 9.48 1.73 17.50
N ASP A 177 9.79 0.53 17.95
CA ASP A 177 10.03 -0.63 17.10
C ASP A 177 8.69 -1.24 16.66
N LEU A 178 8.20 -0.81 15.50
CA LEU A 178 6.95 -1.32 14.93
C LEU A 178 7.15 -2.71 14.32
N ALA A 179 8.30 -2.98 13.73
CA ALA A 179 8.58 -4.28 13.15
C ALA A 179 8.65 -5.38 14.21
N GLY A 180 9.25 -5.10 15.36
CA GLY A 180 9.32 -6.05 16.48
C GLY A 180 8.01 -6.20 17.27
N HIS A 181 7.07 -5.25 17.14
CA HIS A 181 5.81 -5.31 17.89
C HIS A 181 4.87 -6.41 17.39
N PHE A 182 4.68 -6.51 16.06
CA PHE A 182 3.69 -7.42 15.48
C PHE A 182 4.19 -8.86 15.43
N LYS A 183 3.35 -9.80 15.86
CA LYS A 183 3.68 -11.24 15.92
C LYS A 183 3.53 -11.96 14.56
N ALA A 184 3.42 -11.25 13.46
CA ALA A 184 3.40 -11.85 12.14
C ALA A 184 4.79 -12.33 11.73
N ARG A 185 4.84 -13.28 10.81
CA ARG A 185 6.12 -13.86 10.33
C ARG A 185 6.91 -12.92 9.43
N LEU A 186 6.23 -11.95 8.88
CA LEU A 186 6.80 -10.90 8.07
C LEU A 186 6.13 -9.59 8.45
N VAL A 187 6.95 -8.65 8.88
CA VAL A 187 6.50 -7.28 9.15
C VAL A 187 7.34 -6.34 8.33
N VAL A 188 6.68 -5.40 7.67
CA VAL A 188 7.30 -4.32 6.91
C VAL A 188 6.68 -3.00 7.32
N VAL A 189 7.50 -1.99 7.50
CA VAL A 189 7.06 -0.68 7.98
C VAL A 189 7.61 0.42 7.09
N ASP A 190 6.81 1.45 6.83
CA ASP A 190 7.25 2.61 6.07
C ASP A 190 6.47 3.87 6.48
N ASN A 191 6.89 5.02 5.95
CA ASN A 191 6.18 6.28 6.13
C ASN A 191 4.79 6.24 5.45
N ASP A 192 3.80 6.92 6.06
CA ASP A 192 2.42 6.97 5.59
C ASP A 192 2.27 7.53 4.16
N SER A 193 2.94 8.64 3.85
CA SER A 193 2.85 9.28 2.52
C SER A 193 3.50 8.42 1.43
N GLN A 194 4.60 7.72 1.76
CA GLN A 194 5.27 6.80 0.84
C GLN A 194 4.37 5.58 0.55
N LEU A 195 3.70 5.04 1.57
CA LEU A 195 2.76 3.94 1.38
C LEU A 195 1.51 4.37 0.61
N ALA A 196 1.00 5.58 0.86
CA ALA A 196 -0.13 6.11 0.09
C ALA A 196 0.22 6.25 -1.40
N ALA A 197 1.43 6.72 -1.72
CA ALA A 197 1.93 6.76 -3.11
C ALA A 197 2.10 5.37 -3.72
N LEU A 198 2.58 4.39 -2.95
CA LEU A 198 2.67 2.99 -3.39
C LEU A 198 1.28 2.41 -3.68
N ALA A 199 0.28 2.73 -2.85
CA ALA A 199 -1.09 2.31 -3.09
C ALA A 199 -1.64 2.89 -4.40
N GLU A 200 -1.41 4.19 -4.65
CA GLU A 200 -1.82 4.83 -5.89
C GLU A 200 -1.17 4.18 -7.10
N GLN A 201 0.14 3.96 -7.05
CA GLN A 201 0.87 3.27 -8.12
C GLN A 201 0.35 1.86 -8.41
N ARG A 202 -0.14 1.13 -7.41
CA ARG A 202 -0.56 -0.28 -7.54
C ARG A 202 -2.04 -0.45 -7.82
N ARG A 203 -2.88 0.49 -7.39
CA ARG A 203 -4.34 0.34 -7.31
C ARG A 203 -5.10 1.61 -7.73
N GLY A 204 -4.40 2.72 -7.89
CA GLY A 204 -4.99 3.99 -8.29
C GLY A 204 -5.38 4.03 -9.75
N GLY A 205 -6.07 5.11 -10.12
CA GLY A 205 -6.50 5.36 -11.49
C GLY A 205 -5.48 6.08 -12.36
N ALA A 206 -4.33 6.47 -11.79
CA ALA A 206 -3.26 7.17 -12.51
C ALA A 206 -2.43 6.20 -13.38
N ASP A 207 -1.75 6.75 -14.39
CA ASP A 207 -0.81 5.96 -15.21
C ASP A 207 0.34 5.43 -14.36
N HIS A 208 0.39 4.11 -14.19
CA HIS A 208 1.36 3.43 -13.33
C HIS A 208 2.82 3.57 -13.79
N SER A 209 3.04 3.94 -15.04
CA SER A 209 4.39 4.13 -15.61
C SER A 209 4.89 5.57 -15.51
N ALA A 210 4.02 6.52 -15.15
CA ALA A 210 4.36 7.93 -15.12
C ALA A 210 5.15 8.32 -13.86
N ASP A 211 6.09 9.25 -14.03
CA ASP A 211 6.69 9.95 -12.91
C ASP A 211 5.64 10.78 -12.18
N MET A 212 5.55 10.60 -10.88
CA MET A 212 4.46 11.12 -10.07
C MET A 212 4.99 11.79 -8.80
N VAL A 213 4.48 12.99 -8.51
CA VAL A 213 4.47 13.56 -7.17
C VAL A 213 3.13 13.22 -6.53
N PHE A 214 3.15 12.57 -5.40
CA PHE A 214 1.96 12.24 -4.62
C PHE A 214 1.84 13.23 -3.46
N LEU A 215 0.78 14.02 -3.44
CA LEU A 215 0.43 14.95 -2.36
C LEU A 215 -0.57 14.26 -1.44
N HIS A 216 -0.10 13.79 -0.30
CA HIS A 216 -0.95 13.20 0.73
C HIS A 216 -1.65 14.31 1.50
N ALA A 217 -2.93 14.54 1.24
CA ALA A 217 -3.74 15.56 1.87
C ALA A 217 -4.73 14.94 2.86
N GLY A 218 -4.66 15.41 4.09
CA GLY A 218 -5.49 14.97 5.21
C GLY A 218 -5.28 15.89 6.40
N ARG A 219 -5.54 15.40 7.62
CA ARG A 219 -5.19 16.13 8.85
C ARG A 219 -3.66 16.25 9.03
N ARG A 220 -2.92 15.43 8.35
CA ARG A 220 -1.49 15.53 8.13
C ARG A 220 -1.25 15.57 6.64
N THR A 221 -0.27 16.34 6.25
CA THR A 221 0.13 16.49 4.85
C THR A 221 1.53 15.96 4.68
N GLY A 222 1.79 15.35 3.54
CA GLY A 222 3.09 14.83 3.17
C GLY A 222 3.24 14.74 1.66
N LEU A 223 4.44 14.47 1.20
CA LEU A 223 4.76 14.21 -0.19
C LEU A 223 5.47 12.87 -0.31
N ALA A 224 5.30 12.25 -1.46
CA ALA A 224 6.10 11.11 -1.88
C ALA A 224 6.38 11.19 -3.38
N LEU A 225 7.43 10.53 -3.83
CA LEU A 225 7.91 10.56 -5.21
C LEU A 225 7.92 9.15 -5.79
N VAL A 226 7.35 9.00 -6.96
CA VAL A 226 7.51 7.82 -7.81
C VAL A 226 8.22 8.27 -9.08
N LEU A 227 9.41 7.76 -9.35
CA LEU A 227 10.22 8.09 -10.51
C LEU A 227 10.71 6.81 -11.15
N ASP A 228 10.64 6.73 -12.48
CA ASP A 228 10.92 5.50 -13.25
C ASP A 228 10.06 4.29 -12.78
N GLY A 229 8.81 4.55 -12.40
CA GLY A 229 7.91 3.54 -11.87
C GLY A 229 8.30 3.00 -10.49
N GLN A 230 9.17 3.68 -9.75
CA GLN A 230 9.64 3.23 -8.43
C GLN A 230 9.45 4.30 -7.36
N LEU A 231 8.92 3.89 -6.23
CA LEU A 231 8.83 4.74 -5.05
C LEU A 231 10.25 5.13 -4.57
N ARG A 232 10.50 6.43 -4.46
CA ARG A 232 11.80 6.98 -4.03
C ARG A 232 11.77 7.25 -2.52
N ARG A 233 12.41 6.36 -1.76
CA ARG A 233 12.53 6.49 -0.30
C ARG A 233 13.71 7.37 0.12
N GLY A 234 14.73 7.52 -0.74
CA GLY A 234 16.00 8.13 -0.40
C GLY A 234 16.90 7.22 0.46
N ALA A 235 18.11 7.69 0.72
CA ALA A 235 19.11 6.92 1.46
C ALA A 235 18.72 6.64 2.93
N PHE A 236 17.89 7.51 3.51
CA PHE A 236 17.50 7.45 4.93
C PHE A 236 15.98 7.41 5.13
N GLY A 237 15.21 7.08 4.08
CA GLY A 237 13.74 7.04 4.16
C GLY A 237 13.07 8.42 4.17
N ALA A 238 13.80 9.51 3.96
CA ALA A 238 13.34 10.89 4.11
C ALA A 238 13.12 11.63 2.77
N ALA A 239 13.07 10.92 1.64
CA ALA A 239 12.80 11.59 0.37
C ALA A 239 11.43 12.28 0.42
N ALA A 240 11.37 13.53 -0.03
CA ALA A 240 10.20 14.40 -0.01
C ALA A 240 9.63 14.73 1.39
N ASP A 241 10.33 14.44 2.48
CA ASP A 241 9.94 14.93 3.81
C ASP A 241 10.25 16.43 3.94
N MET A 242 9.24 17.24 3.69
CA MET A 242 9.30 18.71 3.79
C MET A 242 8.79 19.25 5.13
N SER A 243 8.48 18.39 6.08
CA SER A 243 7.87 18.77 7.37
C SER A 243 8.72 19.75 8.22
N ALA A 244 10.03 19.77 8.00
CA ALA A 244 10.94 20.66 8.70
C ALA A 244 11.29 21.96 7.94
N LEU A 245 10.80 22.12 6.70
CA LEU A 245 11.13 23.29 5.89
C LEU A 245 10.32 24.51 6.35
N ARG A 246 11.04 25.59 6.68
CA ARG A 246 10.43 26.88 6.95
C ARG A 246 9.73 27.40 5.69
N GLY A 247 8.48 27.84 5.81
CA GLY A 247 7.66 28.29 4.68
C GLY A 247 6.70 27.24 4.14
N VAL A 248 6.86 25.98 4.51
CA VAL A 248 5.85 24.92 4.27
C VAL A 248 4.92 24.86 5.49
N ALA A 249 3.88 25.69 5.48
CA ALA A 249 2.99 25.89 6.63
C ALA A 249 1.80 24.89 6.64
N TRP A 250 2.05 23.61 6.47
CA TRP A 250 0.97 22.61 6.34
C TRP A 250 0.10 22.50 7.59
N GLU A 251 0.70 22.59 8.77
CA GLU A 251 -0.07 22.52 10.03
C GLU A 251 -0.97 23.73 10.19
N ALA A 252 -0.45 24.93 9.91
CA ALA A 252 -1.23 26.17 9.93
C ALA A 252 -2.29 26.22 8.81
N ALA A 253 -2.08 25.50 7.70
CA ALA A 253 -3.03 25.49 6.61
C ALA A 253 -4.38 24.87 6.99
N LEU A 254 -4.37 23.89 7.87
CA LEU A 254 -5.59 23.23 8.33
C LEU A 254 -6.47 24.20 9.17
N GLU A 255 -5.85 25.15 9.87
CA GLU A 255 -6.55 26.18 10.65
C GLU A 255 -7.50 27.00 9.76
N TYR A 256 -7.11 27.30 8.50
CA TYR A 256 -8.01 28.02 7.58
C TYR A 256 -9.35 27.30 7.36
N LEU A 257 -9.35 25.96 7.35
CA LEU A 257 -10.57 25.15 7.20
C LEU A 257 -11.33 25.08 8.52
N HIS A 258 -10.63 25.09 9.64
CA HIS A 258 -11.25 25.01 10.97
C HIS A 258 -11.95 26.33 11.38
N ASP A 259 -11.38 27.46 11.00
CA ASP A 259 -11.86 28.81 11.39
C ASP A 259 -13.22 29.17 10.79
N VAL A 260 -13.61 28.53 9.69
CA VAL A 260 -14.89 28.79 9.01
C VAL A 260 -16.01 27.85 9.43
N VAL A 261 -15.75 26.98 10.41
CA VAL A 261 -16.71 25.99 10.91
C VAL A 261 -17.03 26.31 12.39
N PRO A 262 -18.30 26.17 12.82
CA PRO A 262 -18.68 26.42 14.21
C PRO A 262 -17.82 25.66 15.22
N VAL A 263 -17.59 26.29 16.38
CA VAL A 263 -16.67 25.79 17.41
C VAL A 263 -17.18 24.49 18.05
N GLU A 264 -18.45 24.26 18.02
CA GLU A 264 -19.18 23.11 18.56
C GLU A 264 -18.88 21.83 17.72
N ILE A 265 -18.46 21.99 16.46
CA ILE A 265 -18.12 20.86 15.61
C ILE A 265 -16.78 20.27 16.08
N PRO A 266 -16.71 18.94 16.31
CA PRO A 266 -15.46 18.31 16.68
C PRO A 266 -14.35 18.61 15.66
N THR A 267 -13.15 18.93 16.14
CA THR A 267 -12.01 19.27 15.29
C THR A 267 -11.75 18.23 14.20
N VAL A 268 -12.05 16.96 14.49
CA VAL A 268 -11.90 15.86 13.54
C VAL A 268 -12.81 15.97 12.32
N ASP A 269 -13.92 16.69 12.42
CA ASP A 269 -14.93 16.80 11.35
C ASP A 269 -14.91 18.17 10.66
N LYS A 270 -14.17 19.16 11.24
CA LYS A 270 -14.19 20.54 10.75
C LYS A 270 -13.78 20.70 9.30
N ALA A 271 -12.69 20.04 8.88
CA ALA A 271 -12.22 20.15 7.50
C ALA A 271 -13.25 19.61 6.50
N GLU A 272 -13.87 18.47 6.80
CA GLU A 272 -14.92 17.88 5.97
C GLU A 272 -16.15 18.79 5.88
N ARG A 273 -16.51 19.43 7.02
CA ARG A 273 -17.60 20.45 7.06
C ARG A 273 -17.26 21.69 6.24
N ALA A 274 -16.02 22.18 6.30
CA ALA A 274 -15.57 23.31 5.50
C ALA A 274 -15.64 22.99 4.00
N PHE A 275 -15.22 21.80 3.57
CA PHE A 275 -15.34 21.37 2.18
C PHE A 275 -16.80 21.24 1.74
N ALA A 276 -17.68 20.69 2.59
CA ALA A 276 -19.11 20.62 2.30
C ALA A 276 -19.72 22.01 2.13
N ALA A 277 -19.46 22.95 3.05
CA ALA A 277 -19.93 24.33 2.96
C ALA A 277 -19.39 25.04 1.69
N ALA A 278 -18.13 24.80 1.32
CA ALA A 278 -17.56 25.35 0.10
C ALA A 278 -18.28 24.81 -1.16
N ARG A 279 -18.67 23.55 -1.17
CA ARG A 279 -19.45 22.90 -2.24
C ARG A 279 -20.84 23.51 -2.34
N ASP A 280 -21.48 23.80 -1.21
CA ASP A 280 -22.79 24.44 -1.12
C ASP A 280 -22.76 25.95 -1.45
N GLY A 281 -21.56 26.50 -1.72
CA GLY A 281 -21.41 27.87 -2.19
C GLY A 281 -21.06 28.90 -1.12
N ASP A 282 -20.80 28.49 0.12
CA ASP A 282 -20.40 29.41 1.16
C ASP A 282 -19.11 30.16 0.80
N ARG A 283 -19.16 31.48 0.85
CA ARG A 283 -18.04 32.34 0.42
C ARG A 283 -16.83 32.26 1.34
N ALA A 284 -17.06 32.13 2.66
CA ALA A 284 -15.99 32.03 3.64
C ALA A 284 -15.29 30.68 3.52
N ALA A 285 -16.05 29.59 3.40
CA ALA A 285 -15.52 28.25 3.19
C ALA A 285 -14.72 28.14 1.87
N ARG A 286 -15.22 28.68 0.77
CA ARG A 286 -14.47 28.78 -0.50
C ARG A 286 -13.17 29.56 -0.36
N ALA A 287 -13.17 30.66 0.40
CA ALA A 287 -11.96 31.44 0.67
C ALA A 287 -10.95 30.63 1.52
N ALA A 288 -11.44 29.88 2.51
CA ALA A 288 -10.63 28.99 3.33
C ALA A 288 -10.01 27.86 2.51
N VAL A 289 -10.76 27.23 1.61
CA VAL A 289 -10.26 26.19 0.69
C VAL A 289 -9.16 26.75 -0.21
N ARG A 290 -9.30 27.97 -0.76
CA ARG A 290 -8.22 28.60 -1.55
C ARG A 290 -6.96 28.86 -0.72
N LYS A 291 -7.09 29.30 0.54
CA LYS A 291 -5.92 29.50 1.42
C LYS A 291 -5.22 28.15 1.72
N TYR A 292 -6.01 27.11 1.98
CA TYR A 292 -5.50 25.76 2.18
C TYR A 292 -4.76 25.26 0.92
N ALA A 293 -5.38 25.39 -0.26
CA ALA A 293 -4.78 25.01 -1.54
C ALA A 293 -3.45 25.72 -1.80
N ARG A 294 -3.38 27.05 -1.49
CA ARG A 294 -2.13 27.83 -1.61
C ARG A 294 -1.01 27.27 -0.74
N ALA A 295 -1.31 26.90 0.50
CA ALA A 295 -0.30 26.32 1.39
C ALA A 295 0.19 24.94 0.87
N MET A 296 -0.71 24.15 0.32
CA MET A 296 -0.36 22.85 -0.30
C MET A 296 0.49 23.05 -1.58
N ALA A 297 0.16 24.06 -2.38
CA ALA A 297 0.83 24.33 -3.65
C ALA A 297 2.32 24.66 -3.48
N VAL A 298 2.73 25.32 -2.40
CA VAL A 298 4.15 25.68 -2.16
C VAL A 298 5.03 24.44 -2.10
N ALA A 299 4.64 23.44 -1.33
CA ALA A 299 5.39 22.20 -1.21
C ALA A 299 5.32 21.34 -2.49
N ALA A 300 4.13 21.25 -3.11
CA ALA A 300 3.97 20.55 -4.36
C ALA A 300 4.81 21.19 -5.47
N ALA A 301 4.82 22.51 -5.61
CA ALA A 301 5.64 23.25 -6.57
C ALA A 301 7.15 23.02 -6.36
N THR A 302 7.60 22.94 -5.10
CA THR A 302 9.00 22.62 -4.81
C THR A 302 9.38 21.23 -5.34
N ALA A 303 8.54 20.21 -5.12
CA ALA A 303 8.78 18.87 -5.65
C ALA A 303 8.71 18.85 -7.18
N ILE A 304 7.71 19.54 -7.77
CA ILE A 304 7.55 19.66 -9.22
C ILE A 304 8.78 20.29 -9.86
N ALA A 305 9.31 21.37 -9.27
CA ALA A 305 10.51 22.06 -9.79
C ALA A 305 11.78 21.20 -9.75
N ILE A 306 11.85 20.21 -8.84
CA ILE A 306 13.02 19.32 -8.69
C ILE A 306 12.94 18.14 -9.65
N VAL A 307 11.75 17.54 -9.83
CA VAL A 307 11.62 16.24 -10.52
C VAL A 307 10.90 16.33 -11.87
N ASP A 308 10.28 17.47 -12.19
CA ASP A 308 9.49 17.70 -13.42
C ASP A 308 8.56 16.51 -13.75
N PRO A 309 7.62 16.17 -12.86
CA PRO A 309 6.83 14.96 -12.99
C PRO A 309 5.74 15.12 -14.07
N ARG A 310 5.29 14.00 -14.63
CA ARG A 310 4.11 14.01 -15.51
C ARG A 310 2.81 14.22 -14.72
N LEU A 311 2.74 13.66 -13.50
CA LEU A 311 1.52 13.66 -12.68
C LEU A 311 1.75 14.31 -11.31
N LEU A 312 0.74 15.06 -10.85
CA LEU A 312 0.53 15.37 -9.44
C LEU A 312 -0.76 14.68 -8.98
N VAL A 313 -0.65 13.77 -8.04
CA VAL A 313 -1.82 13.07 -7.50
C VAL A 313 -2.16 13.62 -6.12
N LEU A 314 -3.38 14.15 -5.97
CA LEU A 314 -3.97 14.52 -4.69
C LEU A 314 -4.58 13.26 -4.05
N GLY A 315 -3.97 12.75 -2.99
CA GLY A 315 -4.43 11.57 -2.27
C GLY A 315 -4.72 11.85 -0.80
N GLY A 316 -5.00 10.78 -0.04
CA GLY A 316 -5.39 10.88 1.36
C GLY A 316 -6.88 11.16 1.54
N ALA A 317 -7.29 11.41 2.79
CA ALA A 317 -8.71 11.60 3.11
C ALA A 317 -9.36 12.78 2.37
N PHE A 318 -8.59 13.85 2.13
CA PHE A 318 -9.11 15.06 1.47
C PHE A 318 -9.19 14.97 -0.05
N SER A 319 -8.72 13.87 -0.66
CA SER A 319 -9.00 13.62 -2.08
C SER A 319 -10.51 13.48 -2.38
N GLN A 320 -11.31 13.18 -1.35
CA GLN A 320 -12.78 13.15 -1.45
C GLN A 320 -13.41 14.55 -1.64
N ALA A 321 -12.63 15.61 -1.45
CA ALA A 321 -13.02 16.99 -1.71
C ALA A 321 -12.36 17.57 -2.97
N ALA A 322 -11.92 16.70 -3.88
CA ALA A 322 -11.24 17.10 -5.12
C ALA A 322 -12.07 18.07 -5.97
N ASP A 323 -13.39 17.95 -5.96
CA ASP A 323 -14.34 18.83 -6.63
C ASP A 323 -14.25 20.30 -6.23
N VAL A 324 -13.82 20.61 -5.01
CA VAL A 324 -13.62 21.98 -4.51
C VAL A 324 -12.16 22.34 -4.30
N LEU A 325 -11.24 21.37 -4.34
CA LEU A 325 -9.83 21.58 -3.98
C LEU A 325 -8.89 21.60 -5.21
N LEU A 326 -9.16 20.82 -6.27
CA LEU A 326 -8.24 20.69 -7.40
C LEU A 326 -8.12 22.00 -8.20
N GLU A 327 -9.21 22.67 -8.47
CA GLU A 327 -9.17 23.92 -9.23
C GLU A 327 -8.38 25.03 -8.50
N PRO A 328 -8.60 25.31 -7.19
CA PRO A 328 -7.74 26.24 -6.46
C PRO A 328 -6.27 25.80 -6.40
N LEU A 329 -6.00 24.51 -6.28
CA LEU A 329 -4.64 23.98 -6.26
C LEU A 329 -3.95 24.21 -7.62
N ALA A 330 -4.64 23.90 -8.72
CA ALA A 330 -4.13 24.12 -10.08
C ALA A 330 -3.82 25.61 -10.33
N ALA A 331 -4.73 26.51 -9.92
CA ALA A 331 -4.53 27.95 -10.08
C ALA A 331 -3.31 28.49 -9.30
N GLU A 332 -3.01 27.95 -8.14
CA GLU A 332 -1.80 28.35 -7.40
C GLU A 332 -0.53 27.73 -7.99
N LEU A 333 -0.60 26.48 -8.49
CA LEU A 333 0.53 25.83 -9.16
C LEU A 333 0.89 26.55 -10.47
N ASP A 334 -0.09 27.04 -11.23
CA ASP A 334 0.13 27.82 -12.45
C ASP A 334 0.91 29.12 -12.20
N ARG A 335 0.83 29.67 -10.99
CA ARG A 335 1.63 30.84 -10.58
C ARG A 335 3.04 30.49 -10.13
N LEU A 336 3.26 29.26 -9.65
CA LEU A 336 4.49 28.83 -9.01
C LEU A 336 5.39 27.99 -9.90
N CYS A 337 4.82 27.31 -10.89
CA CYS A 337 5.52 26.37 -11.76
C CYS A 337 5.57 26.88 -13.19
N PRO A 338 6.71 26.72 -13.89
CA PRO A 338 6.78 27.00 -15.34
C PRO A 338 5.81 26.14 -16.16
N ARG A 339 5.52 24.95 -15.67
CA ARG A 339 4.55 24.00 -16.23
C ARG A 339 3.85 23.25 -15.10
N VAL A 340 2.54 23.20 -15.15
CA VAL A 340 1.72 22.40 -14.23
C VAL A 340 1.61 20.98 -14.76
N PRO A 341 1.93 19.94 -13.97
CA PRO A 341 1.70 18.55 -14.34
C PRO A 341 0.20 18.25 -14.44
N GLU A 342 -0.14 17.10 -15.01
CA GLU A 342 -1.52 16.62 -14.99
C GLU A 342 -1.96 16.35 -13.53
N LEU A 343 -3.11 16.91 -13.12
CA LEU A 343 -3.63 16.75 -11.76
C LEU A 343 -4.66 15.63 -11.70
N HIS A 344 -4.45 14.70 -10.81
CA HIS A 344 -5.37 13.61 -10.52
C HIS A 344 -5.82 13.60 -9.07
N ALA A 345 -7.08 13.20 -8.83
CA ALA A 345 -7.55 12.86 -7.48
C ALA A 345 -7.56 11.34 -7.29
N SER A 346 -6.90 10.89 -6.23
CA SER A 346 -6.94 9.48 -5.85
C SER A 346 -8.33 9.05 -5.41
N SER A 347 -8.79 7.92 -5.91
CA SER A 347 -10.04 7.28 -5.46
C SER A 347 -9.88 6.47 -4.17
N LEU A 348 -8.67 6.25 -3.69
CA LEU A 348 -8.36 5.39 -2.54
C LEU A 348 -8.72 6.03 -1.20
N GLY A 349 -8.85 7.37 -1.17
CA GLY A 349 -9.30 8.12 0.00
C GLY A 349 -8.51 7.81 1.27
N ALA A 350 -9.20 7.66 2.38
CA ALA A 350 -8.60 7.43 3.70
C ALA A 350 -7.98 6.05 3.90
N LEU A 351 -8.13 5.11 2.96
CA LEU A 351 -7.53 3.77 3.03
C LEU A 351 -6.18 3.68 2.30
N CYS A 352 -5.74 4.73 1.60
CA CYS A 352 -4.53 4.69 0.77
C CYS A 352 -3.30 4.18 1.53
N VAL A 353 -3.05 4.63 2.76
CA VAL A 353 -1.91 4.19 3.58
C VAL A 353 -2.01 2.71 3.92
N ALA A 354 -3.15 2.25 4.43
CA ALA A 354 -3.35 0.85 4.79
C ALA A 354 -3.26 -0.09 3.57
N LEU A 355 -3.79 0.34 2.41
CA LEU A 355 -3.68 -0.39 1.15
C LEU A 355 -2.23 -0.45 0.66
N GLY A 356 -1.48 0.64 0.78
CA GLY A 356 -0.06 0.68 0.45
C GLY A 356 0.77 -0.20 1.38
N ALA A 357 0.46 -0.20 2.67
CA ALA A 357 1.08 -1.08 3.65
C ALA A 357 0.82 -2.56 3.32
N ALA A 358 -0.43 -2.92 2.97
CA ALA A 358 -0.74 -4.26 2.50
C ALA A 358 0.02 -4.62 1.21
N SER A 359 0.13 -3.68 0.26
CA SER A 359 0.88 -3.89 -0.99
C SER A 359 2.37 -4.11 -0.73
N LEU A 360 2.98 -3.33 0.16
CA LEU A 360 4.39 -3.51 0.54
C LEU A 360 4.62 -4.89 1.19
N ALA A 361 3.75 -5.31 2.09
CA ALA A 361 3.82 -6.64 2.72
C ALA A 361 3.59 -7.76 1.70
N GLN A 362 2.70 -7.56 0.73
CA GLN A 362 2.46 -8.48 -0.38
C GLN A 362 3.71 -8.65 -1.26
N ASP A 363 4.41 -7.55 -1.59
CA ASP A 363 5.66 -7.60 -2.36
C ASP A 363 6.74 -8.37 -1.59
N ALA A 364 6.83 -8.19 -0.29
CA ALA A 364 7.77 -8.93 0.56
C ALA A 364 7.45 -10.44 0.64
N ILE A 365 6.16 -10.82 0.69
CA ILE A 365 5.73 -12.22 0.56
C ILE A 365 6.13 -12.77 -0.82
N ASN A 366 5.81 -12.05 -1.89
CA ASN A 366 6.09 -12.47 -3.26
C ASN A 366 7.60 -12.69 -3.47
N THR A 367 8.43 -11.78 -2.97
CA THR A 367 9.88 -11.93 -2.99
C THR A 367 10.33 -13.21 -2.27
N ARG A 368 9.73 -13.54 -1.13
CA ARG A 368 10.04 -14.79 -0.40
C ARG A 368 9.58 -16.02 -1.13
N LEU A 369 8.36 -16.03 -1.67
CA LEU A 369 7.76 -17.18 -2.36
C LEU A 369 8.45 -17.46 -3.70
N LEU A 370 8.74 -16.40 -4.46
CA LEU A 370 9.27 -16.52 -5.82
C LEU A 370 10.78 -16.48 -5.89
N SER A 371 11.51 -16.26 -4.77
CA SER A 371 12.97 -16.25 -4.76
C SER A 371 13.55 -17.67 -4.79
N PRO A 372 14.38 -18.00 -5.80
CA PRO A 372 15.02 -19.31 -5.92
C PRO A 372 15.97 -19.66 -4.76
N SER A 373 16.48 -18.65 -4.05
CA SER A 373 17.45 -18.85 -2.95
C SER A 373 16.83 -19.36 -1.63
N ARG A 374 15.49 -19.46 -1.55
CA ARG A 374 14.77 -19.81 -0.32
C ARG A 374 14.36 -21.28 -0.17
N GLY A 375 14.88 -22.17 -1.04
CA GLY A 375 14.50 -23.59 -1.00
C GLY A 375 13.13 -23.89 -1.63
N PRO A 376 12.62 -25.13 -1.49
CA PRO A 376 11.32 -25.52 -2.05
C PRO A 376 10.18 -24.79 -1.39
N LEU A 377 9.09 -24.57 -2.15
CA LEU A 377 7.85 -24.06 -1.58
C LEU A 377 7.33 -25.03 -0.51
N PRO A 378 6.97 -24.57 0.70
CA PRO A 378 6.49 -25.45 1.75
C PRO A 378 5.11 -26.03 1.40
N GLN A 379 4.72 -27.09 2.09
CA GLN A 379 3.33 -27.50 2.07
C GLN A 379 2.49 -26.48 2.85
N LEU A 380 1.40 -25.98 2.26
CA LEU A 380 0.51 -25.06 2.95
C LEU A 380 -0.30 -25.80 4.02
N SER A 381 0.02 -25.52 5.25
CA SER A 381 -0.77 -25.87 6.42
C SER A 381 -1.10 -24.58 7.17
N ALA A 382 -2.01 -24.65 8.15
CA ALA A 382 -2.29 -23.48 9.01
C ALA A 382 -1.07 -22.92 9.72
N ARG A 383 0.07 -23.62 9.67
CA ARG A 383 1.36 -23.26 10.30
C ARG A 383 2.48 -22.98 9.30
N SER A 384 2.22 -23.10 7.99
CA SER A 384 3.29 -22.91 6.98
C SER A 384 3.32 -21.50 6.43
N LEU A 385 4.34 -20.88 6.73
CA LEU A 385 5.22 -19.87 6.13
C LEU A 385 6.27 -19.45 7.13
#